data_03a2bf3781bb10961bfc414858d8dc38
#
_entry.id   03a2bf3781bb10961bfc414858d8dc38
#
_cell.length_a   1.000
_cell.length_b   1.000
_cell.length_c   1.000
_cell.angle_alpha   90.00
_cell.angle_beta   90.00
_cell.angle_gamma   90.00
#
_symmetry.space_group_name_H-M   'P 1'
#
loop_
_entity.id
_entity.type
_entity.pdbx_description
1 polymer ?
#
loop_
_entity_poly.entity_id
_entity_poly.type
_entity_poly.pdbx_seq_one_letter_code
_entity_poly.pdbx_strand_id
1 'polypeptide(L)' 'MKFSKGAIGILGGSFDPPHNGHLKISNIAIKKLKIKKLYWLITKKNPFKRKPYFSLKERILKSKNIVKKNKKIE' A
#
# COMPACT_ATOMS: atom_id res chain seq x y z
N MET A 1 -7.49 -5.21 -19.45
CA MET A 1 -6.15 -4.60 -19.40
C MET A 1 -5.10 -5.69 -19.32
N LYS A 2 -4.10 -5.61 -20.15
CA LYS A 2 -2.97 -6.55 -20.13
C LYS A 2 -1.82 -5.97 -19.33
N PHE A 3 -1.33 -6.74 -18.37
CA PHE A 3 -0.10 -6.38 -17.68
C PHE A 3 1.04 -7.21 -18.25
N SER A 4 2.10 -6.55 -18.68
CA SER A 4 3.29 -7.24 -19.11
C SER A 4 4.06 -7.77 -17.90
N LYS A 5 4.91 -8.78 -18.13
CA LYS A 5 5.80 -9.28 -17.10
C LYS A 5 6.67 -8.13 -16.58
N GLY A 6 6.65 -7.91 -15.28
CA GLY A 6 7.40 -6.82 -14.68
C GLY A 6 6.61 -5.52 -14.51
N ALA A 7 5.29 -5.56 -14.64
CA ALA A 7 4.45 -4.39 -14.39
C ALA A 7 4.59 -3.87 -12.95
N ILE A 8 4.39 -2.57 -12.79
CA ILE A 8 4.42 -1.91 -11.49
C ILE A 8 3.00 -1.54 -11.11
N GLY A 9 2.63 -1.81 -9.86
CA GLY A 9 1.32 -1.47 -9.33
C GLY A 9 1.40 -0.41 -8.25
N ILE A 10 0.29 0.27 -8.01
CA ILE A 10 0.17 1.27 -6.95
C ILE A 10 -1.11 0.98 -6.17
N LEU A 11 -0.98 0.86 -4.85
CA LEU A 11 -2.12 0.80 -3.94
C LEU A 11 -2.17 2.12 -3.17
N GLY A 12 -3.16 2.94 -3.51
CA GLY A 12 -3.34 4.24 -2.85
C GLY A 12 -4.35 4.17 -1.72
N GLY A 13 -4.12 4.94 -0.68
CA GLY A 13 -5.03 5.04 0.44
C GLY A 13 -4.48 5.88 1.56
N SER A 14 -5.29 6.12 2.58
CA SER A 14 -4.87 6.89 3.75
C SER A 14 -3.99 6.06 4.69
N PHE A 15 -4.22 4.74 4.73
CA PHE A 15 -3.51 3.82 5.64
C PHE A 15 -3.55 4.32 7.10
N ASP A 16 -4.73 4.62 7.59
CA ASP A 16 -4.94 5.28 8.87
C ASP A 16 -5.84 4.45 9.80
N PRO A 17 -5.34 3.38 10.43
CA PRO A 17 -3.99 2.85 10.28
C PRO A 17 -3.87 1.85 9.12
N PRO A 18 -2.65 1.53 8.70
CA PRO A 18 -2.45 0.39 7.82
C PRO A 18 -2.72 -0.91 8.60
N HIS A 19 -3.15 -1.95 7.90
CA HIS A 19 -3.44 -3.22 8.55
C HIS A 19 -3.21 -4.40 7.61
N ASN A 20 -3.36 -5.60 8.13
CA ASN A 20 -3.11 -6.82 7.37
C ASN A 20 -4.02 -6.98 6.15
N GLY A 21 -5.20 -6.33 6.15
CA GLY A 21 -6.06 -6.31 4.98
C GLY A 21 -5.41 -5.65 3.78
N HIS A 22 -4.65 -4.57 4.01
CA HIS A 22 -3.88 -3.91 2.94
C HIS A 22 -2.83 -4.86 2.39
N LEU A 23 -2.13 -5.58 3.28
CA LEU A 23 -1.12 -6.55 2.88
C LEU A 23 -1.73 -7.70 2.08
N LYS A 24 -2.87 -8.21 2.52
CA LYS A 24 -3.57 -9.30 1.83
C LYS A 24 -3.97 -8.92 0.42
N ILE A 25 -4.57 -7.75 0.26
CA ILE A 25 -4.95 -7.23 -1.07
C ILE A 25 -3.72 -7.08 -1.95
N SER A 26 -2.63 -6.56 -1.39
CA SER A 26 -1.38 -6.37 -2.12
C SER A 26 -0.82 -7.70 -2.63
N ASN A 27 -0.80 -8.72 -1.79
CA ASN A 27 -0.30 -10.03 -2.16
C ASN A 27 -1.17 -10.70 -3.23
N ILE A 28 -2.48 -10.54 -3.14
CA ILE A 28 -3.40 -11.05 -4.16
C ILE A 28 -3.15 -10.37 -5.50
N ALA A 29 -3.01 -9.05 -5.50
CA ALA A 29 -2.76 -8.28 -6.71
C ALA A 29 -1.43 -8.67 -7.36
N ILE A 30 -0.37 -8.79 -6.55
CA ILE A 30 0.95 -9.18 -7.04
C ILE A 30 0.87 -10.55 -7.72
N LYS A 31 0.21 -11.50 -7.09
CA LYS A 31 0.10 -12.86 -7.61
C LYS A 31 -0.76 -12.93 -8.87
N LYS A 32 -1.94 -12.31 -8.85
CA LYS A 32 -2.88 -12.40 -9.97
C LYS A 32 -2.48 -11.58 -11.18
N LEU A 33 -1.90 -10.41 -10.95
CA LEU A 33 -1.52 -9.50 -12.03
C LEU A 33 -0.05 -9.60 -12.41
N LYS A 34 0.68 -10.50 -11.77
CA LYS A 34 2.12 -10.71 -12.00
C LYS A 34 2.91 -9.41 -11.92
N ILE A 35 2.60 -8.63 -10.89
CA ILE A 35 3.25 -7.35 -10.65
C ILE A 35 4.66 -7.56 -10.13
N LYS A 36 5.62 -6.85 -10.70
CA LYS A 36 7.03 -6.91 -10.28
C LYS A 36 7.23 -6.17 -8.95
N LYS A 37 6.60 -5.03 -8.80
CA LYS A 37 6.75 -4.16 -7.65
C LYS A 37 5.43 -3.47 -7.38
N LEU A 38 5.02 -3.43 -6.12
CA LEU A 38 3.82 -2.72 -5.71
C LEU A 38 4.21 -1.62 -4.72
N TYR A 39 3.80 -0.40 -5.03
CA TYR A 39 4.03 0.74 -4.16
C TYR A 39 2.77 1.07 -3.36
N TRP A 40 2.92 1.27 -2.08
CA TRP A 40 1.87 1.80 -1.24
C TRP A 40 1.99 3.32 -1.27
N LEU A 41 0.98 3.98 -1.82
CA LEU A 41 0.93 5.44 -1.89
C LEU A 41 0.04 5.94 -0.76
N ILE A 42 0.65 6.51 0.26
CA ILE A 42 -0.07 7.00 1.44
C ILE A 42 -0.46 8.45 1.20
N THR A 43 -1.78 8.71 1.19
CA THR A 43 -2.26 10.07 0.97
C THR A 43 -2.07 10.91 2.22
N LYS A 44 -1.64 12.14 2.01
CA LYS A 44 -1.37 13.08 3.09
C LYS A 44 -2.65 13.43 3.85
N LYS A 45 -3.74 13.63 3.13
CA LYS A 45 -5.02 14.04 3.69
C LYS A 45 -6.17 13.44 2.90
N ASN A 46 -7.12 12.84 3.61
CA ASN A 46 -8.33 12.36 2.98
C ASN A 46 -9.35 13.51 2.95
N PRO A 47 -9.83 13.93 1.76
CA PRO A 47 -10.76 15.06 1.66
C PRO A 47 -12.10 14.82 2.36
N PHE A 48 -12.45 13.56 2.62
CA PHE A 48 -13.70 13.20 3.28
C PHE A 48 -13.58 13.02 4.79
N LYS A 49 -12.38 13.18 5.35
CA LYS A 49 -12.13 13.07 6.78
C LYS A 49 -11.61 14.40 7.33
N ARG A 50 -12.09 14.77 8.50
CA ARG A 50 -11.63 16.00 9.15
C ARG A 50 -10.20 15.87 9.66
N LYS A 51 -9.92 14.78 10.38
CA LYS A 51 -8.62 14.52 10.97
C LYS A 51 -8.23 13.05 10.78
N PRO A 52 -7.00 12.77 10.38
CA PRO A 52 -6.50 11.40 10.42
C PRO A 52 -6.30 10.97 11.87
N TYR A 53 -6.42 9.67 12.13
CA TYR A 53 -6.14 9.10 13.45
C TYR A 53 -4.65 9.18 13.77
N PHE A 54 -3.82 9.00 12.77
CA PHE A 54 -2.37 9.04 12.90
C PHE A 54 -1.78 10.08 11.96
N SER A 55 -0.66 10.68 12.37
CA SER A 55 0.06 11.60 11.51
C SER A 55 0.59 10.89 10.28
N LEU A 56 0.94 11.63 9.24
CA LEU A 56 1.54 11.05 8.04
C LEU A 56 2.80 10.26 8.38
N LYS A 57 3.65 10.80 9.25
CA LYS A 57 4.87 10.13 9.69
C LYS A 57 4.58 8.79 10.36
N GLU A 58 3.60 8.76 11.26
CA GLU A 58 3.21 7.52 11.94
C GLU A 58 2.64 6.49 10.97
N ARG A 59 1.81 6.94 10.03
CA ARG A 59 1.22 6.05 9.03
C ARG A 59 2.30 5.43 8.13
N ILE A 60 3.30 6.21 7.75
CA ILE A 60 4.42 5.73 6.96
C ILE A 60 5.22 4.69 7.74
N LEU A 61 5.55 4.98 9.00
CA LEU A 61 6.31 4.05 9.83
C LEU A 61 5.56 2.74 10.06
N LYS A 62 4.27 2.81 10.34
CA LYS A 62 3.44 1.62 10.53
C LYS A 62 3.35 0.79 9.25
N SER A 63 3.22 1.46 8.10
CA SER A 63 3.16 0.78 6.81
C SER A 63 4.47 0.08 6.48
N LYS A 64 5.59 0.74 6.71
CA LYS A 64 6.93 0.13 6.51
C LYS A 64 7.09 -1.11 7.36
N ASN A 65 6.61 -1.07 8.60
CA ASN A 65 6.70 -2.21 9.50
C ASN A 65 5.89 -3.41 9.00
N ILE A 66 4.70 -3.16 8.44
CA ILE A 66 3.85 -4.22 7.91
C ILE A 66 4.48 -4.89 6.69
N VAL A 67 5.09 -4.11 5.79
CA VAL A 67 5.60 -4.62 4.52
C VAL A 67 7.08 -4.99 4.53
N LYS A 68 7.77 -4.81 5.63
CA LYS A 68 9.23 -4.96 5.69
C LYS A 68 9.75 -6.32 5.24
N LYS A 69 8.94 -7.37 5.39
CA LYS A 69 9.33 -8.72 4.97
C LYS A 69 8.96 -9.05 3.53
N ASN A 70 8.22 -8.18 2.87
CA ASN A 70 7.79 -8.40 1.50
C ASN A 70 8.59 -7.50 0.56
N LYS A 71 9.52 -8.09 -0.18
CA LYS A 71 10.42 -7.35 -1.07
C LYS A 71 9.73 -6.72 -2.27
N LYS A 72 8.53 -7.18 -2.62
CA LYS A 72 7.78 -6.65 -3.77
C LYS A 72 6.89 -5.46 -3.42
N ILE A 73 6.74 -5.13 -2.14
CA ILE A 73 5.92 -4.01 -1.68
C ILE A 73 6.83 -2.92 -1.11
N GLU A 74 6.53 -1.70 -1.48
CA GLU A 74 7.32 -0.56 -1.04
C GLU A 74 6.50 0.65 -0.63
#